data_e688db320a250575b921aa4854129e4e
#
_entry.id   e688db320a250575b921aa4854129e4e
#
_cell.length_a   1.000
_cell.length_b   1.000
_cell.length_c   1.000
_cell.angle_alpha   90.00
_cell.angle_beta   90.00
_cell.angle_gamma   90.00
#
_symmetry.space_group_name_H-M   'P 1'
#
loop_
_entity.id
_entity.type
_entity.pdbx_description
1 polymer ?
#
loop_
_entity_poly.entity_id
_entity_poly.type
_entity_poly.pdbx_seq_one_letter_code
_entity_poly.pdbx_strand_id
1 'polypeptide(L)'
;TGDGNPGWDTLPAGPVLTDTWTHLAISYDSITETKSFYVDGVLAASDTAANQYSPNGTVEMEDLHIGAGADSGSTFFFEGKIDDVGLFRAALSEEDINTIMTSGIGGFTGAARDLVITALDLGPGDGQVTITFDSVSNATYVIERSTDLIIWDELDDNLNSDGETTTFTDLSLPAGTAKAFYRVRPL
;
A
#
# COMPACT_ATOMS: atom_id res chain seq x y z
N THR A 1 4.35 -16.31 -16.78
CA THR A 1 3.89 -17.36 -17.73
C THR A 1 2.86 -18.18 -17.01
N GLY A 2 1.59 -17.78 -17.15
CA GLY A 2 0.50 -18.53 -16.58
C GLY A 2 0.51 -19.98 -17.08
N ASP A 3 0.05 -20.88 -16.28
CA ASP A 3 -0.10 -22.31 -16.55
C ASP A 3 -1.04 -22.63 -17.74
N GLY A 4 -1.40 -21.63 -18.54
CA GLY A 4 -2.29 -21.76 -19.69
C GLY A 4 -3.77 -21.83 -19.32
N ASN A 5 -4.12 -21.66 -18.05
CA ASN A 5 -5.50 -21.56 -17.61
C ASN A 5 -5.93 -20.09 -17.59
N PRO A 6 -6.80 -19.64 -18.50
CA PRO A 6 -7.25 -18.26 -18.54
C PRO A 6 -8.09 -17.96 -17.28
N GLY A 7 -7.51 -17.28 -16.31
CA GLY A 7 -8.19 -16.85 -15.08
C GLY A 7 -7.46 -17.16 -13.79
N TRP A 8 -6.43 -17.99 -13.82
CA TRP A 8 -5.62 -18.25 -12.62
C TRP A 8 -4.19 -17.79 -12.83
N ASP A 9 -3.73 -16.96 -11.93
CA ASP A 9 -2.34 -16.59 -11.86
C ASP A 9 -1.69 -17.32 -10.68
N THR A 10 -0.77 -18.22 -10.98
CA THR A 10 -0.14 -19.07 -9.98
C THR A 10 1.29 -18.63 -9.73
N LEU A 11 1.62 -18.43 -8.48
CA LEU A 11 2.98 -18.18 -8.02
C LEU A 11 3.43 -19.39 -7.19
N PRO A 12 4.32 -20.26 -7.73
CA PRO A 12 4.72 -21.46 -7.03
C PRO A 12 5.63 -21.12 -5.84
N ALA A 13 5.10 -21.24 -4.64
CA ALA A 13 5.79 -20.90 -3.39
C ALA A 13 6.23 -22.11 -2.57
N GLY A 14 6.09 -23.30 -3.11
CA GLY A 14 6.41 -24.56 -2.42
C GLY A 14 5.25 -25.15 -1.63
N PRO A 15 5.43 -26.30 -1.01
CA PRO A 15 4.39 -27.00 -0.28
C PRO A 15 4.12 -26.32 1.08
N VAL A 16 2.84 -26.16 1.41
CA VAL A 16 2.42 -25.84 2.79
C VAL A 16 2.50 -27.11 3.63
N LEU A 17 3.09 -27.02 4.81
CA LEU A 17 3.21 -28.16 5.72
C LEU A 17 1.84 -28.49 6.34
N THR A 18 1.51 -29.77 6.41
CA THR A 18 0.32 -30.26 7.11
C THR A 18 0.53 -30.26 8.62
N ASP A 19 -0.55 -30.08 9.38
CA ASP A 19 -0.57 -30.10 10.85
C ASP A 19 0.34 -29.05 11.53
N THR A 20 0.66 -27.99 10.81
CA THR A 20 1.49 -26.88 11.29
C THR A 20 0.82 -25.56 10.96
N TRP A 21 0.77 -24.63 11.92
CA TRP A 21 0.39 -23.26 11.64
C TRP A 21 1.46 -22.62 10.74
N THR A 22 1.03 -22.09 9.63
CA THR A 22 1.89 -21.44 8.65
C THR A 22 1.32 -20.04 8.36
N HIS A 23 2.14 -19.02 8.48
CA HIS A 23 1.76 -17.68 8.08
C HIS A 23 1.91 -17.52 6.57
N LEU A 24 0.86 -17.10 5.89
CA LEU A 24 0.85 -16.84 4.46
C LEU A 24 0.51 -15.37 4.21
N ALA A 25 1.29 -14.71 3.36
CA ALA A 25 0.98 -13.36 2.92
C ALA A 25 1.20 -13.21 1.42
N ILE A 26 0.34 -12.40 0.80
CA ILE A 26 0.47 -11.97 -0.60
C ILE A 26 0.52 -10.44 -0.58
N SER A 27 1.51 -9.88 -1.22
CA SER A 27 1.66 -8.45 -1.42
C SER A 27 1.66 -8.15 -2.92
N TYR A 28 0.95 -7.11 -3.33
CA TYR A 28 0.98 -6.60 -4.70
C TYR A 28 1.31 -5.12 -4.69
N ASP A 29 2.42 -4.77 -5.34
CA ASP A 29 2.83 -3.41 -5.56
C ASP A 29 2.42 -2.99 -6.98
N SER A 30 1.49 -2.06 -7.08
CA SER A 30 0.95 -1.58 -8.34
C SER A 30 1.92 -0.66 -9.11
N ILE A 31 2.95 -0.12 -8.46
CA ILE A 31 3.95 0.76 -9.07
C ILE A 31 4.99 -0.09 -9.81
N THR A 32 5.48 -1.12 -9.15
CA THR A 32 6.47 -2.05 -9.72
C THR A 32 5.80 -3.22 -10.45
N GLU A 33 4.47 -3.31 -10.40
CA GLU A 33 3.66 -4.43 -10.90
C GLU A 33 4.16 -5.79 -10.36
N THR A 34 4.68 -5.77 -9.13
CA THR A 34 5.29 -6.93 -8.50
C THR A 34 4.33 -7.59 -7.53
N LYS A 35 4.12 -8.86 -7.73
CA LYS A 35 3.40 -9.75 -6.84
C LYS A 35 4.41 -10.59 -6.06
N SER A 36 4.27 -10.60 -4.75
CA SER A 36 5.16 -11.33 -3.84
C SER A 36 4.36 -12.23 -2.91
N PHE A 37 4.84 -13.42 -2.71
CA PHE A 37 4.25 -14.41 -1.82
C PHE A 37 5.25 -14.78 -0.72
N TYR A 38 4.77 -14.75 0.53
CA TYR A 38 5.58 -15.00 1.71
C TYR A 38 5.04 -16.20 2.48
N VAL A 39 5.94 -17.01 2.98
CA VAL A 39 5.66 -18.15 3.87
C VAL A 39 6.47 -17.96 5.14
N ASP A 40 5.80 -17.93 6.28
CA ASP A 40 6.40 -17.70 7.60
C ASP A 40 7.32 -16.46 7.62
N GLY A 41 6.83 -15.38 7.00
CA GLY A 41 7.54 -14.10 6.93
C GLY A 41 8.67 -14.01 5.90
N VAL A 42 9.01 -15.11 5.22
CA VAL A 42 10.10 -15.15 4.23
C VAL A 42 9.54 -15.13 2.81
N LEU A 43 10.14 -14.31 1.94
CA LEU A 43 9.77 -14.26 0.53
C LEU A 43 9.99 -15.64 -0.13
N ALA A 44 8.92 -16.30 -0.49
CA ALA A 44 8.94 -17.63 -1.12
C ALA A 44 8.94 -17.55 -2.64
N ALA A 45 8.23 -16.59 -3.22
CA ALA A 45 8.19 -16.38 -4.66
C ALA A 45 7.79 -14.93 -4.98
N SER A 46 8.26 -14.43 -6.12
CA SER A 46 7.91 -13.12 -6.64
C SER A 46 7.87 -13.16 -8.17
N ASP A 47 6.93 -12.42 -8.76
CA ASP A 47 6.81 -12.27 -10.20
C ASP A 47 6.39 -10.83 -10.54
N THR A 48 6.99 -10.30 -11.59
CA THR A 48 6.59 -9.03 -12.20
C THR A 48 5.73 -9.34 -13.42
N ALA A 49 4.47 -9.62 -13.20
CA ALA A 49 3.52 -9.87 -14.27
C ALA A 49 2.79 -8.57 -14.61
N ALA A 50 3.32 -7.85 -15.59
CA ALA A 50 2.62 -6.74 -16.22
C ALA A 50 1.21 -7.18 -16.67
N ASN A 51 0.21 -6.39 -16.32
CA ASN A 51 -1.16 -6.43 -16.82
C ASN A 51 -2.15 -7.47 -16.23
N GLN A 52 -1.88 -8.08 -15.11
CA GLN A 52 -2.85 -9.03 -14.55
C GLN A 52 -3.87 -8.39 -13.59
N TYR A 53 -3.60 -7.18 -13.15
CA TYR A 53 -4.53 -6.40 -12.34
C TYR A 53 -4.80 -5.06 -13.03
N SER A 54 -5.59 -5.10 -14.12
CA SER A 54 -6.10 -3.85 -14.68
C SER A 54 -7.24 -3.35 -13.79
N PRO A 55 -7.10 -2.19 -13.14
CA PRO A 55 -8.21 -1.58 -12.41
C PRO A 55 -9.35 -1.13 -13.35
N ASN A 56 -9.16 -1.25 -14.65
CA ASN A 56 -10.12 -0.88 -15.69
C ASN A 56 -10.77 -2.08 -16.39
N GLY A 57 -10.49 -3.30 -15.94
CA GLY A 57 -11.27 -4.44 -16.37
C GLY A 57 -12.72 -4.27 -15.87
N THR A 58 -13.70 -4.77 -16.59
CA THR A 58 -15.02 -5.01 -16.04
C THR A 58 -14.83 -6.00 -14.91
N VAL A 59 -14.60 -5.46 -13.72
CA VAL A 59 -14.54 -6.26 -12.50
C VAL A 59 -15.97 -6.72 -12.29
N GLU A 60 -16.24 -7.95 -12.60
CA GLU A 60 -17.36 -8.61 -11.98
C GLU A 60 -17.02 -8.59 -10.50
N MET A 61 -17.84 -7.91 -9.72
CA MET A 61 -17.64 -7.81 -8.27
C MET A 61 -17.91 -9.19 -7.69
N GLU A 62 -16.85 -9.96 -7.54
CA GLU A 62 -16.92 -11.22 -6.84
C GLU A 62 -16.70 -11.01 -5.35
N ASP A 63 -17.40 -11.79 -4.56
CA ASP A 63 -17.27 -11.76 -3.11
C ASP A 63 -15.87 -12.27 -2.70
N LEU A 64 -15.29 -11.69 -1.66
CA LEU A 64 -14.09 -12.21 -1.04
C LEU A 64 -14.41 -13.55 -0.36
N HIS A 65 -13.76 -14.60 -0.79
CA HIS A 65 -13.89 -15.93 -0.17
C HIS A 65 -12.66 -16.25 0.69
N ILE A 66 -12.91 -16.67 1.92
CA ILE A 66 -11.86 -17.11 2.85
C ILE A 66 -12.07 -18.61 3.11
N GLY A 67 -11.06 -19.42 2.78
CA GLY A 67 -11.11 -20.87 2.95
C GLY A 67 -11.91 -21.61 1.88
N ALA A 68 -12.33 -20.94 0.81
CA ALA A 68 -12.99 -21.55 -0.32
C ALA A 68 -12.53 -20.93 -1.63
N GLY A 69 -12.49 -21.71 -2.68
CA GLY A 69 -12.27 -21.21 -4.03
C GLY A 69 -13.52 -20.56 -4.62
N ALA A 70 -13.31 -19.53 -5.45
CA ALA A 70 -14.36 -18.71 -6.06
C ALA A 70 -14.68 -19.12 -7.50
N ASP A 71 -14.81 -20.38 -7.80
CA ASP A 71 -15.27 -20.78 -9.13
C ASP A 71 -16.72 -21.24 -9.09
N SER A 72 -17.50 -20.85 -10.09
CA SER A 72 -18.93 -21.14 -10.16
C SER A 72 -19.22 -22.64 -10.03
N GLY A 73 -19.61 -23.07 -8.84
CA GLY A 73 -19.97 -24.45 -8.52
C GLY A 73 -18.82 -25.33 -8.10
N SER A 74 -17.64 -24.81 -7.88
CA SER A 74 -16.53 -25.59 -7.39
C SER A 74 -16.30 -25.44 -5.89
N THR A 75 -15.83 -26.50 -5.36
CA THR A 75 -15.76 -26.80 -3.95
C THR A 75 -14.30 -26.96 -3.54
N PHE A 76 -13.47 -25.96 -3.88
CA PHE A 76 -12.10 -25.94 -3.36
C PHE A 76 -12.11 -25.39 -1.94
N PHE A 77 -12.46 -26.24 -0.99
CA PHE A 77 -12.43 -25.89 0.41
C PHE A 77 -11.04 -26.15 1.00
N PHE A 78 -10.60 -25.23 1.81
CA PHE A 78 -9.39 -25.45 2.62
C PHE A 78 -9.73 -26.39 3.78
N GLU A 79 -9.12 -27.54 3.81
CA GLU A 79 -9.29 -28.54 4.88
C GLU A 79 -8.33 -28.22 6.04
N GLY A 80 -8.71 -27.27 6.90
CA GLY A 80 -7.86 -26.85 8.01
C GLY A 80 -8.50 -25.78 8.87
N LYS A 81 -7.67 -25.10 9.63
CA LYS A 81 -8.05 -23.94 10.45
C LYS A 81 -7.43 -22.70 9.83
N ILE A 82 -8.18 -21.61 9.81
CA ILE A 82 -7.73 -20.30 9.37
C ILE A 82 -7.95 -19.35 10.54
N ASP A 83 -6.98 -18.52 10.83
CA ASP A 83 -7.03 -17.52 11.88
C ASP A 83 -6.32 -16.24 11.42
N ASP A 84 -6.58 -15.13 12.07
CA ASP A 84 -5.94 -13.83 11.87
C ASP A 84 -5.87 -13.40 10.39
N VAL A 85 -7.02 -13.35 9.71
CA VAL A 85 -7.09 -12.90 8.31
C VAL A 85 -7.11 -11.39 8.24
N GLY A 86 -6.16 -10.78 7.52
CA GLY A 86 -6.05 -9.35 7.31
C GLY A 86 -6.01 -8.97 5.83
N LEU A 87 -6.65 -7.86 5.49
CA LEU A 87 -6.59 -7.25 4.17
C LEU A 87 -6.10 -5.81 4.31
N PHE A 88 -5.04 -5.47 3.60
CA PHE A 88 -4.38 -4.18 3.67
C PHE A 88 -4.49 -3.45 2.32
N ARG A 89 -4.59 -2.12 2.36
CA ARG A 89 -4.71 -1.27 1.15
C ARG A 89 -3.36 -0.81 0.61
N ALA A 90 -2.27 -1.38 1.11
CA ALA A 90 -0.91 -1.08 0.69
C ALA A 90 -0.13 -2.38 0.46
N ALA A 91 0.86 -2.33 -0.41
CA ALA A 91 1.83 -3.40 -0.53
C ALA A 91 2.68 -3.43 0.74
N LEU A 92 2.58 -4.53 1.49
CA LEU A 92 3.34 -4.72 2.71
C LEU A 92 4.78 -5.09 2.38
N SER A 93 5.73 -4.51 3.11
CA SER A 93 7.12 -4.93 3.10
C SER A 93 7.30 -6.26 3.83
N GLU A 94 8.44 -6.92 3.64
CA GLU A 94 8.80 -8.13 4.38
C GLU A 94 8.87 -7.86 5.89
N GLU A 95 9.33 -6.69 6.30
CA GLU A 95 9.37 -6.26 7.71
C GLU A 95 7.97 -6.12 8.29
N ASP A 96 7.03 -5.52 7.55
CA ASP A 96 5.64 -5.40 7.95
C ASP A 96 4.99 -6.77 8.12
N ILE A 97 5.23 -7.68 7.17
CA ILE A 97 4.72 -9.05 7.20
C ILE A 97 5.26 -9.81 8.41
N ASN A 98 6.55 -9.66 8.72
CA ASN A 98 7.17 -10.26 9.91
C ASN A 98 6.60 -9.67 11.20
N THR A 99 6.31 -8.38 11.22
CA THR A 99 5.68 -7.72 12.37
C THR A 99 4.27 -8.26 12.60
N ILE A 100 3.46 -8.40 11.53
CA ILE A 100 2.12 -8.99 11.61
C ILE A 100 2.19 -10.43 12.12
N MET A 101 3.10 -11.24 11.58
CA MET A 101 3.27 -12.64 11.99
C MET A 101 3.59 -12.76 13.49
N THR A 102 4.39 -11.85 14.04
CA THR A 102 4.85 -11.93 15.44
C THR A 102 3.91 -11.26 16.43
N SER A 103 3.20 -10.19 16.02
CA SER A 103 2.36 -9.36 16.90
C SER A 103 0.87 -9.58 16.68
N GLY A 104 0.49 -10.35 15.67
CA GLY A 104 -0.89 -10.46 15.18
C GLY A 104 -1.35 -9.20 14.43
N ILE A 105 -2.43 -9.33 13.68
CA ILE A 105 -3.02 -8.23 12.90
C ILE A 105 -3.43 -7.06 13.81
N GLY A 106 -3.98 -7.35 14.99
CA GLY A 106 -4.41 -6.32 15.94
C GLY A 106 -3.26 -5.53 16.57
N GLY A 107 -2.05 -6.07 16.54
CA GLY A 107 -0.83 -5.39 17.03
C GLY A 107 -0.06 -4.64 15.95
N PHE A 108 -0.47 -4.79 14.70
CA PHE A 108 0.20 -4.17 13.58
C PHE A 108 -0.30 -2.73 13.36
N THR A 109 0.58 -1.78 13.57
CA THR A 109 0.31 -0.34 13.39
C THR A 109 0.96 0.25 12.12
N GLY A 110 1.63 -0.59 11.31
CA GLY A 110 2.56 -0.15 10.28
C GLY A 110 2.02 -0.04 8.85
N ALA A 111 1.00 -0.80 8.44
CA ALA A 111 0.61 -0.86 7.02
C ALA A 111 -0.29 0.28 6.54
N ALA A 112 -0.93 0.97 7.43
CA ALA A 112 -1.40 2.32 7.18
C ALA A 112 -0.42 3.21 7.94
N ARG A 113 0.73 3.47 7.40
CA ARG A 113 1.36 4.74 7.75
C ARG A 113 0.35 5.77 7.29
N ASP A 114 -0.51 6.16 8.24
CA ASP A 114 -1.25 7.39 8.09
C ASP A 114 -0.20 8.40 7.67
N LEU A 115 -0.36 8.97 6.51
CA LEU A 115 0.55 9.95 5.99
C LEU A 115 0.44 11.15 6.91
N VAL A 116 1.28 11.18 7.95
CA VAL A 116 1.22 12.17 9.01
C VAL A 116 2.13 13.31 8.65
N ILE A 117 1.57 14.50 8.57
CA ILE A 117 2.38 15.72 8.56
C ILE A 117 2.91 15.90 9.98
N THR A 118 4.20 15.67 10.15
CA THR A 118 4.88 15.68 11.45
C THR A 118 5.35 17.07 11.87
N ALA A 119 5.60 17.96 10.91
CA ALA A 119 5.91 19.34 11.17
C ALA A 119 5.40 20.27 10.06
N LEU A 120 5.09 21.50 10.45
CA LEU A 120 4.77 22.59 9.56
C LEU A 120 5.49 23.83 10.10
N ASP A 121 6.49 24.29 9.36
CA ASP A 121 7.31 25.45 9.73
C ASP A 121 7.01 26.63 8.81
N LEU A 122 6.74 27.78 9.43
CA LEU A 122 6.64 29.04 8.73
C LEU A 122 8.05 29.62 8.59
N GLY A 123 8.50 29.77 7.36
CA GLY A 123 9.81 30.36 7.08
C GLY A 123 9.95 31.81 7.58
N PRO A 124 11.17 32.34 7.59
CA PRO A 124 11.47 33.66 8.14
C PRO A 124 10.88 34.83 7.34
N GLY A 125 10.17 34.56 6.25
CA GLY A 125 9.51 35.56 5.40
C GLY A 125 8.05 35.21 5.11
N ASP A 126 7.24 36.22 4.77
CA ASP A 126 5.88 35.99 4.33
C ASP A 126 5.86 35.13 3.07
N GLY A 127 5.08 34.08 3.07
CA GLY A 127 4.84 33.23 1.88
C GLY A 127 5.69 31.97 1.77
N GLN A 128 6.43 31.56 2.80
CA GLN A 128 7.16 30.31 2.83
C GLN A 128 6.60 29.36 3.88
N VAL A 129 6.25 28.15 3.47
CA VAL A 129 5.81 27.07 4.37
C VAL A 129 6.58 25.81 4.06
N THR A 130 7.21 25.23 5.06
CA THR A 130 7.87 23.92 4.95
C THR A 130 7.03 22.88 5.66
N ILE A 131 6.75 21.79 4.94
CA ILE A 131 5.97 20.64 5.42
C ILE A 131 6.92 19.47 5.54
N THR A 132 6.94 18.83 6.69
CA THR A 132 7.62 17.54 6.89
C THR A 132 6.56 16.47 7.16
N PHE A 133 6.67 15.33 6.51
CA PHE A 133 5.72 14.24 6.66
C PHE A 133 6.42 12.88 6.64
N ASP A 134 5.77 11.89 7.28
CA ASP A 134 6.24 10.51 7.23
C ASP A 134 6.09 9.97 5.81
N SER A 135 7.12 9.33 5.31
CA SER A 135 7.17 8.85 3.93
C SER A 135 7.76 7.46 3.85
N VAL A 136 7.52 6.82 2.72
CA VAL A 136 8.07 5.49 2.41
C VAL A 136 9.18 5.67 1.38
N SER A 137 10.32 5.04 1.59
CA SER A 137 11.44 5.07 0.64
C SER A 137 11.01 4.66 -0.76
N ASN A 138 11.49 5.39 -1.76
CA ASN A 138 11.18 5.20 -3.18
C ASN A 138 9.69 5.44 -3.57
N ALA A 139 8.88 5.96 -2.68
CA ALA A 139 7.53 6.40 -3.01
C ALA A 139 7.53 7.81 -3.61
N THR A 140 6.45 8.15 -4.29
CA THR A 140 6.20 9.46 -4.89
C THR A 140 4.93 10.04 -4.30
N TYR A 141 4.92 11.34 -4.10
CA TYR A 141 3.83 12.05 -3.44
C TYR A 141 3.36 13.24 -4.25
N VAL A 142 2.09 13.56 -4.07
CA VAL A 142 1.47 14.79 -4.56
C VAL A 142 1.23 15.72 -3.38
N ILE A 143 1.66 16.96 -3.53
CA ILE A 143 1.47 18.02 -2.54
C ILE A 143 0.43 19.01 -3.06
N GLU A 144 -0.58 19.24 -2.27
CA GLU A 144 -1.66 20.15 -2.62
C GLU A 144 -1.91 21.19 -1.53
N ARG A 145 -2.32 22.38 -1.93
CA ARG A 145 -2.66 23.48 -1.04
C ARG A 145 -4.10 23.97 -1.31
N SER A 146 -4.78 24.36 -0.25
CA SER A 146 -6.09 25.02 -0.34
C SER A 146 -6.16 26.20 0.63
N THR A 147 -6.96 27.21 0.31
CA THR A 147 -7.30 28.31 1.22
C THR A 147 -8.71 28.22 1.76
N ASP A 148 -9.54 27.28 1.25
CA ASP A 148 -10.96 27.14 1.57
C ASP A 148 -11.40 25.69 1.86
N LEU A 149 -10.49 24.69 1.72
CA LEU A 149 -10.74 23.25 1.83
C LEU A 149 -11.67 22.68 0.73
N ILE A 150 -11.99 23.45 -0.28
CA ILE A 150 -12.88 23.07 -1.38
C ILE A 150 -12.05 22.90 -2.67
N ILE A 151 -11.28 23.93 -3.01
CA ILE A 151 -10.40 23.95 -4.17
C ILE A 151 -8.98 23.67 -3.69
N TRP A 152 -8.33 22.72 -4.36
CA TRP A 152 -6.97 22.31 -4.06
C TRP A 152 -6.09 22.58 -5.26
N ASP A 153 -5.07 23.40 -5.07
CA ASP A 153 -4.02 23.67 -6.04
C ASP A 153 -2.90 22.66 -5.86
N GLU A 154 -2.56 21.96 -6.91
CA GLU A 154 -1.43 21.04 -6.94
C GLU A 154 -0.13 21.84 -7.00
N LEU A 155 0.75 21.63 -6.04
CA LEU A 155 2.04 22.30 -5.91
C LEU A 155 3.18 21.45 -6.47
N ASP A 156 3.10 20.15 -6.30
CA ASP A 156 4.03 19.16 -6.83
C ASP A 156 3.27 17.84 -7.04
N ASP A 157 3.36 17.28 -8.22
CA ASP A 157 2.70 16.04 -8.62
C ASP A 157 3.66 14.83 -8.68
N ASN A 158 4.93 15.04 -8.38
CA ASN A 158 5.96 14.01 -8.50
C ASN A 158 7.09 14.16 -7.47
N LEU A 159 6.77 14.55 -6.24
CA LEU A 159 7.74 14.66 -5.16
C LEU A 159 8.26 13.28 -4.76
N ASN A 160 9.53 13.04 -5.03
CA ASN A 160 10.18 11.80 -4.59
C ASN A 160 10.44 11.82 -3.08
N SER A 161 10.27 10.66 -2.46
CA SER A 161 10.60 10.46 -1.05
C SER A 161 12.08 10.62 -0.76
N ASP A 162 12.40 11.30 0.34
CA ASP A 162 13.75 11.38 0.90
C ASP A 162 14.10 10.17 1.80
N GLY A 163 13.15 9.27 2.03
CA GLY A 163 13.30 8.11 2.92
C GLY A 163 12.10 7.93 3.86
N GLU A 164 12.34 7.77 5.15
CA GLU A 164 11.27 7.61 6.17
C GLU A 164 10.52 8.92 6.44
N THR A 165 11.14 10.05 6.15
CA THR A 165 10.54 11.38 6.22
C THR A 165 10.91 12.16 4.98
N THR A 166 9.97 12.97 4.49
CA THR A 166 10.18 13.84 3.32
C THR A 166 9.76 15.26 3.66
N THR A 167 10.48 16.21 3.09
CA THR A 167 10.22 17.64 3.26
C THR A 167 9.87 18.29 1.94
N PHE A 168 8.85 19.15 1.96
CA PHE A 168 8.48 20.01 0.84
C PHE A 168 8.39 21.45 1.30
N THR A 169 8.90 22.39 0.52
CA THR A 169 8.80 23.82 0.81
C THR A 169 7.97 24.54 -0.25
N ASP A 170 6.81 25.03 0.16
CA ASP A 170 6.00 25.93 -0.64
C ASP A 170 6.59 27.34 -0.59
N LEU A 171 7.05 27.82 -1.73
CA LEU A 171 7.56 29.19 -1.93
C LEU A 171 6.56 30.09 -2.64
N SER A 172 5.38 29.56 -2.95
CA SER A 172 4.38 30.21 -3.79
C SER A 172 3.14 30.70 -3.03
N LEU A 173 3.17 30.63 -1.69
CA LEU A 173 2.05 31.11 -0.88
C LEU A 173 1.89 32.64 -1.07
N PRO A 174 0.73 33.14 -1.53
CA PRO A 174 0.52 34.56 -1.75
C PRO A 174 0.70 35.36 -0.46
N ALA A 175 1.41 36.46 -0.54
CA ALA A 175 1.60 37.37 0.59
C ALA A 175 0.26 37.82 1.17
N GLY A 176 0.13 37.82 2.50
CA GLY A 176 -1.10 38.21 3.17
C GLY A 176 -2.18 37.10 3.21
N THR A 177 -1.86 35.88 2.80
CA THR A 177 -2.77 34.73 2.97
C THR A 177 -3.03 34.47 4.45
N ALA A 178 -4.28 34.65 4.89
CA ALA A 178 -4.63 34.53 6.29
C ALA A 178 -4.63 33.08 6.80
N LYS A 179 -4.84 32.10 5.91
CA LYS A 179 -4.82 30.67 6.19
C LYS A 179 -4.55 29.87 4.94
N ALA A 180 -3.80 28.80 5.10
CA ALA A 180 -3.61 27.79 4.08
C ALA A 180 -3.71 26.40 4.73
N PHE A 181 -4.19 25.44 3.95
CA PHE A 181 -4.29 24.04 4.31
C PHE A 181 -3.46 23.25 3.31
N TYR A 182 -2.79 22.24 3.81
CA TYR A 182 -1.98 21.36 2.99
C TYR A 182 -2.43 19.92 3.16
N ARG A 183 -2.36 19.19 2.09
CA ARG A 183 -2.49 17.73 2.13
C ARG A 183 -1.41 17.09 1.26
N VAL A 184 -1.01 15.93 1.70
CA VAL A 184 -0.08 15.04 0.99
C VAL A 184 -0.84 13.77 0.66
N ARG A 185 -0.67 13.27 -0.54
CA ARG A 185 -1.21 11.95 -0.92
C ARG A 185 -0.15 11.16 -1.69
N PRO A 186 -0.09 9.85 -1.55
CA PRO A 186 0.74 9.03 -2.40
C PRO A 186 0.23 9.07 -3.85
N LEU A 187 1.16 8.95 -4.79
CA LEU A 187 0.86 8.87 -6.21
C LEU A 187 0.43 7.45 -6.60
#